data_fdc52f519613a250eccd4de9fb108f60
#
_entry.id   fdc52f519613a250eccd4de9fb108f60
#
_cell.length_a   1.000
_cell.length_b   1.000
_cell.length_c   1.000
_cell.angle_alpha   90.00
_cell.angle_beta   90.00
_cell.angle_gamma   90.00
#
_symmetry.space_group_name_H-M   'P 1'
#
loop_
_entity.id
_entity.type
_entity.pdbx_description
1 polymer ?
#
loop_
_entity_poly.entity_id
_entity_poly.type
_entity_poly.pdbx_seq_one_letter_code
_entity_poly.pdbx_strand_id
1 'polypeptide(L)'
;EQPDYGGRKYEGKGSQKGDFLMQTVADSLFTFLVKIKTPATKLLSYTKTEPRQVKNPRNDVWLLSSNLLGAISQIQVNCRTWSIDSQKGENIRLLEKQNIYTVEPKGILIIGNTNELVRDESIVSCFESYRRNTNNPEIITFDELYKRAEFIVNNKIQATPKKNIEKDEDDDFPF
;
A
#
# COMPACT_ATOMS: atom_id res chain seq x y z
N GLU A 1 6.18 14.27 -1.23
CA GLU A 1 7.55 14.23 -1.78
C GLU A 1 7.97 12.80 -2.04
N GLN A 2 8.64 12.55 -3.18
CA GLN A 2 9.23 11.23 -3.44
C GLN A 2 10.48 11.08 -2.58
N PRO A 3 10.56 10.10 -1.71
CA PRO A 3 11.74 9.90 -0.89
C PRO A 3 12.89 9.33 -1.74
N ASP A 4 14.05 9.96 -1.65
CA ASP A 4 15.30 9.45 -2.16
C ASP A 4 16.07 8.76 -1.03
N TYR A 5 16.52 7.51 -1.23
CA TYR A 5 17.28 6.76 -0.26
C TYR A 5 18.36 5.87 -0.91
N GLY A 6 19.41 5.57 -0.17
CA GLY A 6 20.52 4.73 -0.64
C GLY A 6 21.49 5.43 -1.61
N GLY A 7 21.49 6.75 -1.67
CA GLY A 7 22.41 7.50 -2.50
C GLY A 7 23.81 7.60 -1.88
N ARG A 8 24.87 7.42 -2.72
CA ARG A 8 26.26 7.63 -2.29
C ARG A 8 26.67 9.10 -2.28
N LYS A 9 25.87 10.02 -2.85
CA LYS A 9 26.16 11.45 -2.96
C LYS A 9 24.94 12.26 -2.56
N TYR A 10 25.20 13.39 -1.93
CA TYR A 10 24.21 14.40 -1.52
C TYR A 10 23.28 14.87 -2.67
N GLU A 11 23.72 14.73 -3.93
CA GLU A 11 22.95 15.06 -5.14
C GLU A 11 21.98 13.96 -5.61
N GLY A 12 21.74 12.91 -4.83
CA GLY A 12 20.81 11.83 -5.16
C GLY A 12 21.24 10.93 -6.32
N LYS A 13 22.45 11.09 -6.86
CA LYS A 13 22.96 10.23 -7.94
C LYS A 13 23.17 8.81 -7.46
N GLY A 14 22.37 7.86 -8.00
CA GLY A 14 22.36 6.45 -7.61
C GLY A 14 21.45 6.13 -6.43
N SER A 15 20.63 7.08 -5.97
CA SER A 15 19.58 6.84 -4.98
C SER A 15 18.42 6.03 -5.58
N GLN A 16 17.76 5.27 -4.74
CA GLN A 16 16.52 4.60 -5.08
C GLN A 16 15.36 5.55 -4.80
N LYS A 17 14.43 5.70 -5.77
CA LYS A 17 13.24 6.50 -5.60
C LYS A 17 12.07 5.61 -5.19
N GLY A 18 11.48 5.90 -4.02
CA GLY A 18 10.19 5.38 -3.62
C GLY A 18 9.06 6.23 -4.22
N ASP A 19 7.87 5.68 -4.35
CA ASP A 19 6.74 6.49 -4.81
C ASP A 19 6.24 7.39 -3.67
N PHE A 20 6.11 6.83 -2.44
CA PHE A 20 5.72 7.58 -1.25
C PHE A 20 6.37 7.03 0.01
N LEU A 21 6.68 7.93 0.93
CA LEU A 21 6.98 7.66 2.32
C LEU A 21 5.77 8.10 3.14
N MET A 22 5.22 7.20 3.92
CA MET A 22 4.07 7.46 4.78
C MET A 22 4.43 7.21 6.24
N GLN A 23 3.67 7.81 7.14
CA GLN A 23 3.82 7.65 8.58
C GLN A 23 2.47 7.28 9.17
N THR A 24 2.47 6.53 10.26
CA THR A 24 1.26 6.29 11.04
C THR A 24 0.81 7.58 11.73
N VAL A 25 -0.50 7.75 11.84
CA VAL A 25 -1.10 8.82 12.66
C VAL A 25 -1.34 8.23 14.05
N ALA A 26 -0.31 8.24 14.88
CA ALA A 26 -0.35 7.77 16.27
C ALA A 26 0.67 8.57 17.09
N ASP A 27 0.74 8.32 18.40
CA ASP A 27 1.73 8.96 19.29
C ASP A 27 3.17 8.66 18.86
N SER A 28 3.38 7.51 18.19
CA SER A 28 4.64 7.15 17.57
C SER A 28 4.47 6.99 16.06
N LEU A 29 5.32 7.68 15.28
CA LEU A 29 5.27 7.69 13.83
C LEU A 29 6.14 6.57 13.26
N PHE A 30 5.52 5.53 12.71
CA PHE A 30 6.23 4.44 12.02
C PHE A 30 6.27 4.66 10.52
N THR A 31 7.35 4.22 9.90
CA THR A 31 7.63 4.40 8.47
C THR A 31 6.97 3.31 7.63
N PHE A 32 6.25 3.71 6.59
CA PHE A 32 5.77 2.87 5.50
C PHE A 32 6.37 3.33 4.18
N LEU A 33 6.84 2.37 3.39
CA LEU A 33 7.28 2.62 2.01
C LEU A 33 6.19 2.12 1.06
N VAL A 34 5.66 3.01 0.25
CA VAL A 34 4.59 2.69 -0.71
C VAL A 34 5.15 2.65 -2.11
N LYS A 35 4.82 1.59 -2.84
CA LYS A 35 5.10 1.43 -4.27
C LYS A 35 3.79 1.29 -5.03
N ILE A 36 3.61 2.13 -6.04
CA ILE A 36 2.40 2.12 -6.87
C ILE A 36 2.77 1.69 -8.29
N LYS A 37 2.03 0.74 -8.80
CA LYS A 37 1.98 0.34 -10.21
C LYS A 37 0.63 0.76 -10.79
N THR A 38 0.36 0.45 -12.04
CA THR A 38 -0.94 0.80 -12.65
C THR A 38 -2.02 -0.24 -12.37
N PRO A 39 -3.31 0.13 -12.41
CA PRO A 39 -4.41 -0.84 -12.34
C PRO A 39 -4.38 -1.89 -13.46
N ALA A 40 -3.79 -1.54 -14.61
CA ALA A 40 -3.65 -2.44 -15.76
C ALA A 40 -2.46 -3.40 -15.63
N THR A 41 -1.62 -3.27 -14.58
CA THR A 41 -0.49 -4.18 -14.38
C THR A 41 -1.01 -5.57 -14.03
N LYS A 42 -0.59 -6.57 -14.83
CA LYS A 42 -1.01 -7.94 -14.66
C LYS A 42 -0.47 -8.55 -13.38
N LEU A 43 -1.34 -9.23 -12.62
CA LEU A 43 -0.99 -10.00 -11.42
C LEU A 43 -0.48 -11.40 -11.80
N LEU A 44 -1.02 -11.97 -12.87
CA LEU A 44 -0.65 -13.30 -13.38
C LEU A 44 0.22 -13.19 -14.62
N SER A 45 1.00 -14.22 -14.88
CA SER A 45 1.72 -14.42 -16.13
C SER A 45 0.76 -14.95 -17.21
N TYR A 46 0.90 -14.44 -18.43
CA TYR A 46 0.02 -14.79 -19.55
C TYR A 46 0.82 -15.39 -20.71
N THR A 47 0.18 -16.31 -21.45
CA THR A 47 0.58 -16.72 -22.79
C THR A 47 -0.48 -16.18 -23.74
N LYS A 48 -0.16 -15.12 -24.47
CA LYS A 48 -1.12 -14.36 -25.28
C LYS A 48 -2.28 -13.85 -24.39
N THR A 49 -3.44 -14.48 -24.44
CA THR A 49 -4.67 -14.09 -23.75
C THR A 49 -4.99 -14.93 -22.51
N GLU A 50 -4.31 -16.06 -22.33
CA GLU A 50 -4.61 -17.00 -21.25
C GLU A 50 -3.60 -16.95 -20.13
N PRO A 51 -4.06 -17.03 -18.84
CA PRO A 51 -3.17 -17.19 -17.70
C PRO A 51 -2.33 -18.46 -17.82
N ARG A 52 -1.10 -18.42 -17.34
CA ARG A 52 -0.18 -19.55 -17.40
C ARG A 52 -0.25 -20.36 -16.12
N GLN A 53 -0.48 -21.66 -16.28
CA GLN A 53 -0.32 -22.63 -15.21
C GLN A 53 1.12 -23.15 -15.14
N VAL A 54 1.51 -23.62 -13.96
CA VAL A 54 2.74 -24.40 -13.81
C VAL A 54 2.53 -25.75 -14.48
N LYS A 55 3.38 -26.09 -15.42
CA LYS A 55 3.34 -27.39 -16.08
C LYS A 55 3.79 -28.48 -15.10
N ASN A 56 2.86 -29.40 -14.78
CA ASN A 56 3.01 -30.62 -13.98
C ASN A 56 3.46 -30.45 -12.52
N PRO A 57 2.84 -31.14 -11.58
CA PRO A 57 1.71 -32.07 -11.69
C PRO A 57 0.37 -31.47 -11.23
N ARG A 58 0.27 -30.16 -11.05
CA ARG A 58 -0.88 -29.52 -10.41
C ARG A 58 -1.53 -28.49 -11.35
N ASN A 59 -2.79 -28.72 -11.68
CA ASN A 59 -3.57 -27.85 -12.56
C ASN A 59 -4.11 -26.60 -11.82
N ASP A 60 -3.94 -26.53 -10.50
CA ASP A 60 -4.43 -25.46 -9.63
C ASP A 60 -3.37 -24.42 -9.27
N VAL A 61 -2.16 -24.53 -9.83
CA VAL A 61 -1.05 -23.61 -9.55
C VAL A 61 -0.80 -22.69 -10.75
N TRP A 62 -0.95 -21.40 -10.51
CA TRP A 62 -0.82 -20.35 -11.51
C TRP A 62 0.47 -19.54 -11.34
N LEU A 63 1.06 -19.13 -12.46
CA LEU A 63 2.29 -18.36 -12.45
C LEU A 63 1.98 -16.88 -12.25
N LEU A 64 2.59 -16.30 -11.24
CA LEU A 64 2.55 -14.86 -11.01
C LEU A 64 3.33 -14.10 -12.07
N SER A 65 2.95 -12.86 -12.34
CA SER A 65 3.62 -12.05 -13.35
C SER A 65 5.02 -11.61 -12.88
N SER A 66 5.93 -11.45 -13.84
CA SER A 66 7.24 -10.85 -13.57
C SER A 66 7.13 -9.42 -13.05
N ASN A 67 6.10 -8.68 -13.45
CA ASN A 67 5.83 -7.32 -12.96
C ASN A 67 5.47 -7.31 -11.47
N LEU A 68 4.63 -8.24 -11.02
CA LEU A 68 4.27 -8.39 -9.60
C LEU A 68 5.49 -8.80 -8.79
N LEU A 69 6.19 -9.86 -9.20
CA LEU A 69 7.37 -10.36 -8.50
C LEU A 69 8.49 -9.33 -8.44
N GLY A 70 8.73 -8.62 -9.55
CA GLY A 70 9.71 -7.55 -9.62
C GLY A 70 9.35 -6.35 -8.72
N ALA A 71 8.06 -6.00 -8.63
CA ALA A 71 7.62 -4.93 -7.74
C ALA A 71 7.77 -5.30 -6.26
N ILE A 72 7.48 -6.56 -5.90
CA ILE A 72 7.68 -7.07 -4.53
C ILE A 72 9.17 -7.03 -4.17
N SER A 73 10.05 -7.58 -5.03
CA SER A 73 11.48 -7.56 -4.80
C SER A 73 12.02 -6.14 -4.66
N GLN A 74 11.54 -5.22 -5.47
CA GLN A 74 11.95 -3.81 -5.43
C GLN A 74 11.60 -3.16 -4.10
N ILE A 75 10.36 -3.33 -3.61
CA ILE A 75 9.96 -2.71 -2.34
C ILE A 75 10.64 -3.36 -1.13
N GLN A 76 10.92 -4.68 -1.17
CA GLN A 76 11.68 -5.36 -0.15
C GLN A 76 13.11 -4.81 -0.05
N VAL A 77 13.79 -4.62 -1.19
CA VAL A 77 15.11 -3.97 -1.24
C VAL A 77 15.02 -2.54 -0.71
N ASN A 78 13.98 -1.81 -1.07
CA ASN A 78 13.77 -0.44 -0.60
C ASN A 78 13.61 -0.38 0.93
N CYS A 79 12.79 -1.26 1.51
CA CYS A 79 12.62 -1.35 2.97
C CYS A 79 13.96 -1.66 3.67
N ARG A 80 14.72 -2.60 3.14
CA ARG A 80 16.05 -2.93 3.68
C ARG A 80 17.00 -1.74 3.59
N THR A 81 17.07 -1.07 2.44
CA THR A 81 17.95 0.09 2.25
C THR A 81 17.57 1.23 3.18
N TRP A 82 16.28 1.51 3.32
CA TRP A 82 15.76 2.51 4.26
C TRP A 82 16.13 2.16 5.70
N SER A 83 15.97 0.91 6.11
CA SER A 83 16.34 0.45 7.47
C SER A 83 17.82 0.71 7.77
N ILE A 84 18.71 0.49 6.79
CA ILE A 84 20.14 0.74 6.94
C ILE A 84 20.44 2.26 6.95
N ASP A 85 19.83 3.01 6.05
CA ASP A 85 20.10 4.45 5.93
C ASP A 85 19.57 5.25 7.11
N SER A 86 18.42 4.86 7.65
CA SER A 86 17.83 5.51 8.84
C SER A 86 18.69 5.38 10.10
N GLN A 87 19.54 4.38 10.15
CA GLN A 87 20.47 4.15 11.28
C GLN A 87 21.79 4.92 11.17
N LYS A 88 22.03 5.66 10.08
CA LYS A 88 23.20 6.52 9.95
C LYS A 88 23.05 7.74 10.86
N GLY A 89 24.12 8.12 11.58
CA GLY A 89 24.09 9.10 12.64
C GLY A 89 23.50 10.48 12.27
N GLU A 90 23.63 10.92 11.02
CA GLU A 90 22.99 12.16 10.55
C GLU A 90 21.48 12.01 10.38
N ASN A 91 21.04 10.86 9.88
CA ASN A 91 19.62 10.57 9.65
C ASN A 91 18.89 10.30 10.96
N ILE A 92 19.51 9.64 11.93
CA ILE A 92 18.93 9.41 13.26
C ILE A 92 18.52 10.74 13.89
N ARG A 93 19.40 11.73 13.90
CA ARG A 93 19.12 13.05 14.49
C ARG A 93 17.97 13.78 13.79
N LEU A 94 17.82 13.62 12.48
CA LEU A 94 16.73 14.23 11.71
C LEU A 94 15.41 13.55 12.01
N LEU A 95 15.41 12.21 12.07
CA LEU A 95 14.22 11.41 12.35
C LEU A 95 13.74 11.59 13.81
N GLU A 96 14.66 11.61 14.77
CA GLU A 96 14.35 11.88 16.17
C GLU A 96 13.71 13.27 16.38
N LYS A 97 14.21 14.30 15.69
CA LYS A 97 13.62 15.64 15.73
C LYS A 97 12.18 15.69 15.21
N GLN A 98 11.83 14.77 14.30
CA GLN A 98 10.51 14.65 13.72
C GLN A 98 9.64 13.59 14.42
N ASN A 99 10.15 12.98 15.50
CA ASN A 99 9.50 11.88 16.20
C ASN A 99 9.15 10.68 15.30
N ILE A 100 10.00 10.40 14.29
CA ILE A 100 9.84 9.32 13.34
C ILE A 100 10.70 8.13 13.77
N TYR A 101 10.05 6.98 13.91
CA TYR A 101 10.72 5.73 14.26
C TYR A 101 10.78 4.81 13.05
N THR A 102 11.98 4.37 12.70
CA THR A 102 12.21 3.38 11.65
C THR A 102 12.66 2.07 12.27
N VAL A 103 11.71 1.29 12.71
CA VAL A 103 11.92 -0.09 13.14
C VAL A 103 11.20 -0.97 12.14
N GLU A 104 11.96 -1.77 11.37
CA GLU A 104 11.41 -2.70 10.37
C GLU A 104 10.35 -2.03 9.46
N PRO A 105 10.75 -1.12 8.56
CA PRO A 105 9.81 -0.37 7.73
C PRO A 105 8.95 -1.33 6.91
N LYS A 106 7.64 -1.10 6.96
CA LYS A 106 6.68 -1.93 6.23
C LYS A 106 6.49 -1.41 4.81
N GLY A 107 6.52 -2.31 3.82
CA GLY A 107 6.19 -2.00 2.44
C GLY A 107 4.70 -2.15 2.17
N ILE A 108 4.15 -1.28 1.33
CA ILE A 108 2.81 -1.41 0.76
C ILE A 108 2.96 -1.35 -0.76
N LEU A 109 2.50 -2.39 -1.45
CA LEU A 109 2.48 -2.46 -2.89
C LEU A 109 1.05 -2.34 -3.41
N ILE A 110 0.75 -1.26 -4.14
CA ILE A 110 -0.54 -1.06 -4.82
C ILE A 110 -0.35 -1.44 -6.29
N ILE A 111 -1.07 -2.48 -6.75
CA ILE A 111 -0.82 -3.06 -8.09
C ILE A 111 -2.03 -3.80 -8.63
N GLY A 112 -2.33 -3.61 -9.91
CA GLY A 112 -3.28 -4.42 -10.64
C GLY A 112 -4.72 -4.30 -10.15
N ASN A 113 -5.55 -5.25 -10.59
CA ASN A 113 -6.97 -5.31 -10.27
C ASN A 113 -7.42 -6.77 -10.15
N THR A 114 -8.30 -7.09 -9.18
CA THR A 114 -8.78 -8.46 -8.97
C THR A 114 -9.69 -8.98 -10.09
N ASN A 115 -10.18 -8.13 -10.98
CA ASN A 115 -11.03 -8.54 -12.10
C ASN A 115 -10.39 -9.60 -13.00
N GLU A 116 -9.06 -9.64 -13.09
CA GLU A 116 -8.39 -10.68 -13.88
C GLU A 116 -8.40 -12.06 -13.21
N LEU A 117 -8.66 -12.10 -11.88
CA LEU A 117 -8.65 -13.33 -11.10
C LEU A 117 -10.01 -14.05 -11.12
N VAL A 118 -11.09 -13.34 -11.43
CA VAL A 118 -12.48 -13.82 -11.28
C VAL A 118 -12.83 -14.96 -12.26
N ARG A 119 -11.95 -15.27 -13.21
CA ARG A 119 -12.21 -16.28 -14.25
C ARG A 119 -12.30 -17.71 -13.71
N ASP A 120 -11.58 -18.00 -12.65
CA ASP A 120 -11.47 -19.35 -12.08
C ASP A 120 -11.15 -19.24 -10.57
N GLU A 121 -11.84 -20.00 -9.76
CA GLU A 121 -11.65 -20.01 -8.30
C GLU A 121 -10.24 -20.46 -7.91
N SER A 122 -9.63 -21.35 -8.67
CA SER A 122 -8.25 -21.82 -8.45
C SER A 122 -7.23 -20.68 -8.63
N ILE A 123 -7.49 -19.74 -9.56
CA ILE A 123 -6.68 -18.55 -9.77
C ILE A 123 -6.74 -17.63 -8.53
N VAL A 124 -7.95 -17.35 -8.05
CA VAL A 124 -8.17 -16.54 -6.84
C VAL A 124 -7.45 -17.16 -5.66
N SER A 125 -7.68 -18.47 -5.43
CA SER A 125 -7.07 -19.21 -4.33
C SER A 125 -5.54 -19.19 -4.38
N CYS A 126 -4.96 -19.38 -5.56
CA CYS A 126 -3.51 -19.35 -5.77
C CYS A 126 -2.92 -17.96 -5.46
N PHE A 127 -3.53 -16.90 -5.99
CA PHE A 127 -3.08 -15.52 -5.73
C PHE A 127 -3.23 -15.14 -4.25
N GLU A 128 -4.39 -15.44 -3.64
CA GLU A 128 -4.64 -15.15 -2.23
C GLU A 128 -3.69 -15.91 -1.30
N SER A 129 -3.43 -17.18 -1.60
CA SER A 129 -2.45 -17.99 -0.85
C SER A 129 -1.06 -17.34 -0.89
N TYR A 130 -0.62 -16.88 -2.06
CA TYR A 130 0.64 -16.18 -2.20
C TYR A 130 0.65 -14.87 -1.41
N ARG A 131 -0.36 -14.02 -1.63
CA ARG A 131 -0.49 -12.71 -0.99
C ARG A 131 -0.50 -12.79 0.52
N ARG A 132 -1.26 -13.71 1.08
CA ARG A 132 -1.39 -13.91 2.54
C ARG A 132 -0.12 -14.44 3.19
N ASN A 133 0.71 -15.18 2.45
CA ASN A 133 2.00 -15.66 2.93
C ASN A 133 3.14 -14.65 2.71
N THR A 134 2.87 -13.53 2.04
CA THR A 134 3.85 -12.43 1.86
C THR A 134 3.70 -11.45 3.02
N ASN A 135 4.59 -11.53 4.02
CA ASN A 135 4.52 -10.68 5.21
C ASN A 135 4.89 -9.21 4.93
N ASN A 136 5.80 -8.98 4.00
CA ASN A 136 6.27 -7.66 3.59
C ASN A 136 6.70 -7.72 2.12
N PRO A 137 6.09 -6.91 1.23
CA PRO A 137 5.08 -5.89 1.47
C PRO A 137 3.65 -6.44 1.65
N GLU A 138 2.75 -5.62 2.20
CA GLU A 138 1.30 -5.79 2.02
C GLU A 138 0.95 -5.51 0.55
N ILE A 139 0.27 -6.43 -0.11
CA ILE A 139 -0.15 -6.30 -1.51
C ILE A 139 -1.63 -5.93 -1.54
N ILE A 140 -1.93 -4.78 -2.14
CA ILE A 140 -3.30 -4.25 -2.26
C ILE A 140 -3.58 -3.99 -3.74
N THR A 141 -4.74 -4.42 -4.23
CA THR A 141 -5.18 -4.09 -5.58
C THR A 141 -5.94 -2.75 -5.61
N PHE A 142 -6.06 -2.12 -6.78
CA PHE A 142 -6.72 -0.82 -6.90
C PHE A 142 -8.21 -0.88 -6.55
N ASP A 143 -8.89 -1.94 -6.90
CA ASP A 143 -10.31 -2.13 -6.55
C ASP A 143 -10.50 -2.36 -5.05
N GLU A 144 -9.58 -3.05 -4.37
CA GLU A 144 -9.60 -3.17 -2.91
C GLU A 144 -9.31 -1.85 -2.21
N LEU A 145 -8.34 -1.09 -2.71
CA LEU A 145 -8.02 0.24 -2.19
C LEU A 145 -9.24 1.16 -2.31
N TYR A 146 -9.91 1.12 -3.47
CA TYR A 146 -11.14 1.89 -3.70
C TYR A 146 -12.24 1.52 -2.72
N LYS A 147 -12.52 0.22 -2.53
CA LYS A 147 -13.53 -0.27 -1.58
C LYS A 147 -13.23 0.13 -0.14
N ARG A 148 -11.95 0.06 0.27
CA ARG A 148 -11.51 0.52 1.61
C ARG A 148 -11.76 2.01 1.78
N ALA A 149 -11.43 2.83 0.77
CA ALA A 149 -11.67 4.27 0.81
C ALA A 149 -13.17 4.61 0.86
N GLU A 150 -13.99 3.96 0.03
CA GLU A 150 -15.44 4.10 0.03
C GLU A 150 -16.07 3.77 1.38
N PHE A 151 -15.63 2.67 2.01
CA PHE A 151 -16.08 2.28 3.34
C PHE A 151 -15.76 3.35 4.40
N ILE A 152 -14.55 3.91 4.37
CA ILE A 152 -14.13 4.96 5.32
C ILE A 152 -14.98 6.22 5.14
N VAL A 153 -15.22 6.65 3.90
CA VAL A 153 -16.00 7.85 3.59
C VAL A 153 -17.45 7.67 4.03
N ASN A 154 -18.07 6.54 3.69
CA ASN A 154 -19.47 6.27 4.03
C ASN A 154 -19.69 6.19 5.54
N ASN A 155 -18.76 5.60 6.29
CA ASN A 155 -18.86 5.55 7.75
C ASN A 155 -18.64 6.91 8.42
N LYS A 156 -17.79 7.78 7.88
CA LYS A 156 -17.63 9.15 8.38
C LYS A 156 -18.90 9.98 8.18
N ILE A 157 -19.60 9.81 7.06
CA ILE A 157 -20.86 10.53 6.78
C ILE A 157 -21.94 10.10 7.77
N GLN A 158 -22.01 8.82 8.14
CA GLN A 158 -22.98 8.33 9.12
C GLN A 158 -22.68 8.74 10.57
N ALA A 159 -21.40 8.95 10.89
CA ALA A 159 -20.96 9.34 12.23
C ALA A 159 -21.11 10.85 12.51
N THR A 160 -21.45 11.67 11.52
CA THR A 160 -21.71 13.10 11.75
C THR A 160 -23.14 13.25 12.31
N PRO A 161 -23.35 13.62 13.59
CA PRO A 161 -24.68 13.81 14.13
C PRO A 161 -25.39 14.92 13.33
N LYS A 162 -26.62 14.65 12.87
CA LYS A 162 -27.47 15.69 12.32
C LYS A 162 -27.63 16.74 13.41
N LYS A 163 -27.07 17.91 13.19
CA LYS A 163 -27.30 19.08 14.04
C LYS A 163 -28.78 19.39 13.92
N ASN A 164 -29.55 19.03 14.95
CA ASN A 164 -30.94 19.48 15.06
C ASN A 164 -30.87 20.99 15.12
N ILE A 165 -31.38 21.62 14.08
CA ILE A 165 -31.72 23.04 14.11
C ILE A 165 -33.01 23.07 14.90
N GLU A 166 -32.89 23.24 16.23
CA GLU A 166 -33.99 23.69 17.04
C GLU A 166 -34.36 25.09 16.50
N LYS A 167 -35.55 25.17 15.94
CA LYS A 167 -36.19 26.44 15.67
C LYS A 167 -36.52 27.02 17.03
N ASP A 168 -35.82 28.07 17.41
CA ASP A 168 -36.27 28.97 18.46
C ASP A 168 -37.61 29.55 17.96
N GLU A 169 -38.70 29.06 18.52
CA GLU A 169 -39.98 29.71 18.46
C GLU A 169 -39.87 30.98 19.31
N ASP A 170 -39.98 32.12 18.65
CA ASP A 170 -40.11 33.42 19.29
C ASP A 170 -41.27 33.38 20.25
N ASP A 171 -40.99 33.37 21.55
CA ASP A 171 -41.95 33.63 22.59
C ASP A 171 -42.26 35.13 22.61
N ASP A 172 -43.42 35.44 22.10
CA ASP A 172 -44.10 36.70 22.19
C ASP A 172 -44.30 37.10 23.68
N PHE A 173 -43.60 38.11 24.13
CA PHE A 173 -43.89 38.75 25.45
C PHE A 173 -44.86 39.90 25.22
N PRO A 174 -46.06 39.81 25.72
CA PRO A 174 -46.91 40.96 25.85
C PRO A 174 -46.68 41.64 27.20
N PHE A 175 -46.50 42.94 27.16
CA PHE A 175 -46.41 43.98 28.17
C PHE A 175 -45.02 44.54 28.45
#